data_3f5eeb46869a60a386e9f164d23e3362
#
_entry.id   3f5eeb46869a60a386e9f164d23e3362
#
_cell.length_a   1.000
_cell.length_b   1.000
_cell.length_c   1.000
_cell.angle_alpha   90.00
_cell.angle_beta   90.00
_cell.angle_gamma   90.00
#
_symmetry.space_group_name_H-M   'P 1'
#
loop_
_entity.id
_entity.type
_entity.pdbx_description
1 polymer ?
#
loop_
_entity_poly.entity_id
_entity_poly.type
_entity_poly.pdbx_seq_one_letter_code
_entity_poly.pdbx_strand_id
1 'polypeptide(L)'
;MKLTVGVALLGCGTIGASVAEALQHARDAIERRTGVGYELRSVAVRDPHKQRPAALERRLFTHDAYSVVEDPSVGLVVELIGGTTDAAELLERALDRGCHVVTANKDLLATQGPRLRALAGSRGAELRFEAAVGGAIPIARTLDDALAGDEILSIAGVLNGSCTSILSAMEGGATFDEATALARRLGYAEADPSNDVDGHDPAHKLALLAQLAFGLAVVSPRIRRTGIGAITQRDVARARMLGLRVRLVAAMALRERGLVAEVAPVLVAEEHEFGRTAGAENVVQIVARDAGRLVLRGSGAGAIATRSAVMGDVVSVLRGLRHRRDPIARTHHIALEPAIEIEPFFGSLARVAEIPHLRLWDDAVTSAPAAALVNA
;
A
#
# COMPACT_ATOMS: atom_id res chain seq x y z
N MET A 1 -36.21 -1.59 8.80
CA MET A 1 -35.34 -2.79 8.70
C MET A 1 -33.89 -2.36 8.82
N LYS A 2 -33.10 -3.06 9.61
CA LYS A 2 -31.65 -2.85 9.77
C LYS A 2 -30.96 -3.25 8.46
N LEU A 3 -30.03 -2.41 7.97
CA LEU A 3 -29.26 -2.74 6.78
C LEU A 3 -28.27 -3.85 7.12
N THR A 4 -28.31 -4.95 6.37
CA THR A 4 -27.31 -6.03 6.46
C THR A 4 -26.71 -6.26 5.07
N VAL A 5 -25.38 -6.31 4.99
CA VAL A 5 -24.62 -6.46 3.75
C VAL A 5 -24.05 -7.86 3.66
N GLY A 6 -24.27 -8.54 2.55
CA GLY A 6 -23.58 -9.81 2.25
C GLY A 6 -22.12 -9.52 1.92
N VAL A 7 -21.20 -10.20 2.58
CA VAL A 7 -19.76 -10.14 2.36
C VAL A 7 -19.28 -11.44 1.75
N ALA A 8 -18.50 -11.37 0.70
CA ALA A 8 -17.81 -12.52 0.13
C ALA A 8 -16.30 -12.37 0.23
N LEU A 9 -15.59 -13.47 0.44
CA LEU A 9 -14.14 -13.51 0.51
C LEU A 9 -13.59 -14.32 -0.67
N LEU A 10 -12.73 -13.70 -1.45
CA LEU A 10 -11.95 -14.37 -2.50
C LEU A 10 -10.57 -14.70 -1.93
N GLY A 11 -10.32 -16.00 -1.68
CA GLY A 11 -9.08 -16.49 -1.09
C GLY A 11 -9.15 -16.68 0.44
N CYS A 12 -8.72 -17.84 0.89
CA CYS A 12 -8.61 -18.22 2.30
C CYS A 12 -7.26 -18.91 2.57
N GLY A 13 -6.18 -18.24 2.14
CA GLY A 13 -4.80 -18.54 2.55
C GLY A 13 -4.51 -17.95 3.93
N THR A 14 -3.25 -17.73 4.27
CA THR A 14 -2.85 -17.19 5.59
C THR A 14 -3.57 -15.87 5.93
N ILE A 15 -3.58 -14.92 5.02
CA ILE A 15 -4.24 -13.61 5.22
C ILE A 15 -5.76 -13.79 5.22
N GLY A 16 -6.31 -14.49 4.21
CA GLY A 16 -7.77 -14.67 4.08
C GLY A 16 -8.39 -15.41 5.27
N ALA A 17 -7.73 -16.42 5.82
CA ALA A 17 -8.18 -17.11 7.03
C ALA A 17 -8.23 -16.16 8.24
N SER A 18 -7.18 -15.34 8.40
CA SER A 18 -7.11 -14.34 9.48
C SER A 18 -8.18 -13.24 9.33
N VAL A 19 -8.50 -12.82 8.10
CA VAL A 19 -9.58 -11.87 7.82
C VAL A 19 -10.95 -12.50 8.07
N ALA A 20 -11.17 -13.74 7.64
CA ALA A 20 -12.42 -14.46 7.86
C ALA A 20 -12.73 -14.64 9.36
N GLU A 21 -11.71 -14.99 10.14
CA GLU A 21 -11.80 -15.07 11.59
C GLU A 21 -12.14 -13.70 12.20
N ALA A 22 -11.49 -12.63 11.76
CA ALA A 22 -11.78 -11.28 12.23
C ALA A 22 -13.20 -10.81 11.88
N LEU A 23 -13.69 -11.13 10.69
CA LEU A 23 -15.09 -10.87 10.29
C LEU A 23 -16.09 -11.56 11.20
N GLN A 24 -15.82 -12.79 11.63
CA GLN A 24 -16.70 -13.49 12.57
C GLN A 24 -16.67 -12.87 13.97
N HIS A 25 -15.47 -12.67 14.53
CA HIS A 25 -15.33 -12.21 15.93
C HIS A 25 -15.70 -10.74 16.12
N ALA A 26 -15.46 -9.87 15.13
CA ALA A 26 -15.70 -8.45 15.25
C ALA A 26 -17.11 -8.01 14.85
N ARG A 27 -18.00 -8.94 14.46
CA ARG A 27 -19.32 -8.63 13.90
C ARG A 27 -20.12 -7.62 14.72
N ASP A 28 -20.36 -7.90 16.00
CA ASP A 28 -21.14 -7.02 16.87
C ASP A 28 -20.47 -5.68 17.12
N ALA A 29 -19.13 -5.66 17.23
CA ALA A 29 -18.37 -4.44 17.42
C ALA A 29 -18.41 -3.53 16.20
N ILE A 30 -18.28 -4.10 14.99
CA ILE A 30 -18.36 -3.37 13.75
C ILE A 30 -19.77 -2.84 13.53
N GLU A 31 -20.78 -3.65 13.78
CA GLU A 31 -22.17 -3.26 13.67
C GLU A 31 -22.51 -2.09 14.61
N ARG A 32 -22.06 -2.12 15.87
CA ARG A 32 -22.22 -0.97 16.79
C ARG A 32 -21.54 0.30 16.28
N ARG A 33 -20.37 0.16 15.65
CA ARG A 33 -19.58 1.31 15.14
C ARG A 33 -20.13 1.90 13.84
N THR A 34 -20.69 1.06 12.97
CA THR A 34 -21.13 1.47 11.63
C THR A 34 -22.65 1.69 11.55
N GLY A 35 -23.41 1.06 12.44
CA GLY A 35 -24.88 0.98 12.33
C GLY A 35 -25.36 0.04 11.21
N VAL A 36 -24.44 -0.69 10.55
CA VAL A 36 -24.72 -1.62 9.45
C VAL A 36 -24.28 -3.02 9.85
N GLY A 37 -25.19 -4.00 9.75
CA GLY A 37 -24.85 -5.40 9.92
C GLY A 37 -24.19 -5.98 8.67
N TYR A 38 -23.46 -7.07 8.82
CA TYR A 38 -22.96 -7.83 7.68
C TYR A 38 -22.98 -9.32 7.95
N GLU A 39 -22.94 -10.11 6.89
CA GLU A 39 -22.93 -11.57 6.94
C GLU A 39 -21.95 -12.12 5.91
N LEU A 40 -21.02 -12.99 6.35
CA LEU A 40 -20.14 -13.72 5.44
C LEU A 40 -20.98 -14.77 4.69
N ARG A 41 -21.20 -14.57 3.39
CA ARG A 41 -22.03 -15.40 2.53
C ARG A 41 -21.28 -16.55 1.90
N SER A 42 -20.07 -16.28 1.42
CA SER A 42 -19.26 -17.24 0.67
C SER A 42 -17.77 -16.95 0.75
N VAL A 43 -16.97 -17.99 0.57
CA VAL A 43 -15.52 -17.97 0.55
C VAL A 43 -15.04 -18.77 -0.66
N ALA A 44 -14.61 -18.09 -1.70
CA ALA A 44 -14.06 -18.74 -2.89
C ALA A 44 -12.61 -19.19 -2.66
N VAL A 45 -12.31 -20.45 -2.94
CA VAL A 45 -11.00 -21.07 -2.76
C VAL A 45 -10.75 -22.12 -3.84
N ARG A 46 -9.49 -22.36 -4.18
CA ARG A 46 -9.13 -23.40 -5.17
C ARG A 46 -9.58 -24.82 -4.78
N ASP A 47 -9.44 -25.16 -3.52
CA ASP A 47 -9.86 -26.44 -2.96
C ASP A 47 -10.73 -26.23 -1.71
N PRO A 48 -12.07 -26.41 -1.84
CA PRO A 48 -13.01 -26.26 -0.72
C PRO A 48 -12.84 -27.30 0.40
N HIS A 49 -12.19 -28.43 0.08
CA HIS A 49 -12.04 -29.55 1.02
C HIS A 49 -10.78 -29.43 1.88
N LYS A 50 -9.83 -28.59 1.48
CA LYS A 50 -8.60 -28.35 2.23
C LYS A 50 -8.92 -27.84 3.65
N GLN A 51 -8.33 -28.47 4.65
CA GLN A 51 -8.46 -28.01 6.05
C GLN A 51 -7.81 -26.64 6.22
N ARG A 52 -8.50 -25.75 6.93
CA ARG A 52 -8.07 -24.35 7.17
C ARG A 52 -8.13 -24.01 8.66
N PRO A 53 -7.28 -23.07 9.13
CA PRO A 53 -7.26 -22.65 10.54
C PRO A 53 -8.54 -21.94 10.99
N ALA A 54 -9.26 -21.29 10.08
CA ALA A 54 -10.47 -20.55 10.41
C ALA A 54 -11.63 -21.50 10.72
N ALA A 55 -12.30 -21.29 11.85
CA ALA A 55 -13.50 -22.02 12.25
C ALA A 55 -14.71 -21.58 11.43
N LEU A 56 -14.66 -21.77 10.10
CA LEU A 56 -15.73 -21.45 9.16
C LEU A 56 -16.56 -22.68 8.85
N GLU A 57 -17.86 -22.48 8.69
CA GLU A 57 -18.75 -23.53 8.25
C GLU A 57 -18.40 -24.00 6.84
N ARG A 58 -18.34 -25.31 6.61
CA ARG A 58 -17.99 -25.89 5.31
C ARG A 58 -18.87 -25.40 4.15
N ARG A 59 -20.15 -25.12 4.41
CA ARG A 59 -21.10 -24.62 3.42
C ARG A 59 -20.72 -23.26 2.82
N LEU A 60 -19.86 -22.49 3.47
CA LEU A 60 -19.39 -21.20 2.97
C LEU A 60 -18.33 -21.33 1.86
N PHE A 61 -17.68 -22.49 1.76
CA PHE A 61 -16.59 -22.66 0.80
C PHE A 61 -17.10 -23.13 -0.57
N THR A 62 -16.60 -22.48 -1.61
CA THR A 62 -16.86 -22.85 -3.01
C THR A 62 -15.57 -22.75 -3.83
N HIS A 63 -15.48 -23.49 -4.93
CA HIS A 63 -14.42 -23.32 -5.93
C HIS A 63 -14.82 -22.33 -7.04
N ASP A 64 -16.10 -21.98 -7.14
CA ASP A 64 -16.63 -21.08 -8.16
C ASP A 64 -16.61 -19.63 -7.68
N ALA A 65 -15.51 -18.94 -7.98
CA ALA A 65 -15.33 -17.53 -7.64
C ALA A 65 -16.25 -16.61 -8.47
N TYR A 66 -16.62 -17.02 -9.68
CA TYR A 66 -17.51 -16.24 -10.53
C TYR A 66 -18.91 -16.20 -9.98
N SER A 67 -19.48 -17.33 -9.57
CA SER A 67 -20.80 -17.37 -8.93
C SER A 67 -20.84 -16.50 -7.67
N VAL A 68 -19.72 -16.39 -6.94
CA VAL A 68 -19.59 -15.55 -5.74
C VAL A 68 -19.70 -14.07 -6.06
N VAL A 69 -18.97 -13.59 -7.08
CA VAL A 69 -18.99 -12.16 -7.43
C VAL A 69 -20.27 -11.77 -8.18
N GLU A 70 -20.99 -12.72 -8.75
CA GLU A 70 -22.25 -12.52 -9.45
C GLU A 70 -23.49 -12.65 -8.52
N ASP A 71 -23.34 -13.16 -7.30
CA ASP A 71 -24.42 -13.33 -6.34
C ASP A 71 -25.02 -11.96 -5.94
N PRO A 72 -26.32 -11.69 -6.23
CA PRO A 72 -26.94 -10.40 -5.91
C PRO A 72 -27.08 -10.16 -4.40
N SER A 73 -26.94 -11.16 -3.55
CA SER A 73 -26.94 -11.01 -2.10
C SER A 73 -25.60 -10.50 -1.55
N VAL A 74 -24.53 -10.49 -2.37
CA VAL A 74 -23.21 -9.99 -2.02
C VAL A 74 -23.08 -8.51 -2.40
N GLY A 75 -22.92 -7.65 -1.41
CA GLY A 75 -22.71 -6.21 -1.57
C GLY A 75 -21.26 -5.76 -1.35
N LEU A 76 -20.42 -6.63 -0.79
CA LEU A 76 -18.99 -6.37 -0.55
C LEU A 76 -18.17 -7.61 -0.84
N VAL A 77 -17.18 -7.47 -1.71
CA VAL A 77 -16.17 -8.50 -2.01
C VAL A 77 -14.84 -8.11 -1.37
N VAL A 78 -14.23 -9.03 -0.64
CA VAL A 78 -12.88 -8.90 -0.08
C VAL A 78 -11.95 -9.83 -0.87
N GLU A 79 -11.03 -9.28 -1.67
CA GLU A 79 -10.13 -10.03 -2.55
C GLU A 79 -8.74 -10.20 -1.91
N LEU A 80 -8.33 -11.46 -1.74
CA LEU A 80 -7.06 -11.89 -1.15
C LEU A 80 -6.47 -13.11 -1.89
N ILE A 81 -6.81 -13.28 -3.18
CA ILE A 81 -6.28 -14.38 -4.00
C ILE A 81 -4.94 -14.01 -4.65
N GLY A 82 -4.68 -12.71 -4.87
CA GLY A 82 -3.51 -12.23 -5.61
C GLY A 82 -3.56 -12.55 -7.11
N GLY A 83 -2.48 -12.23 -7.81
CA GLY A 83 -2.39 -12.36 -9.26
C GLY A 83 -3.10 -11.22 -10.00
N THR A 84 -2.90 -11.12 -11.31
CA THR A 84 -3.36 -9.95 -12.08
C THR A 84 -4.39 -10.29 -13.15
N THR A 85 -4.64 -11.56 -13.45
CA THR A 85 -5.56 -12.02 -14.51
C THR A 85 -6.93 -12.35 -13.93
N ASP A 86 -7.04 -13.44 -13.18
CA ASP A 86 -8.32 -13.88 -12.61
C ASP A 86 -8.89 -12.86 -11.61
N ALA A 87 -8.00 -12.28 -10.78
CA ALA A 87 -8.40 -11.26 -9.83
C ALA A 87 -8.98 -10.02 -10.55
N ALA A 88 -8.38 -9.57 -11.66
CA ALA A 88 -8.90 -8.44 -12.43
C ALA A 88 -10.31 -8.70 -12.92
N GLU A 89 -10.55 -9.83 -13.57
CA GLU A 89 -11.86 -10.17 -14.11
C GLU A 89 -12.93 -10.27 -13.02
N LEU A 90 -12.60 -10.93 -11.90
CA LEU A 90 -13.51 -11.05 -10.75
C LEU A 90 -13.87 -9.70 -10.14
N LEU A 91 -12.87 -8.81 -9.97
CA LEU A 91 -13.12 -7.48 -9.43
C LEU A 91 -13.92 -6.60 -10.40
N GLU A 92 -13.66 -6.70 -11.71
CA GLU A 92 -14.47 -6.00 -12.71
C GLU A 92 -15.92 -6.41 -12.67
N ARG A 93 -16.21 -7.71 -12.64
CA ARG A 93 -17.58 -8.22 -12.53
C ARG A 93 -18.29 -7.74 -11.26
N ALA A 94 -17.59 -7.78 -10.12
CA ALA A 94 -18.12 -7.28 -8.87
C ALA A 94 -18.43 -5.78 -8.94
N LEU A 95 -17.49 -4.97 -9.41
CA LEU A 95 -17.62 -3.51 -9.52
C LEU A 95 -18.70 -3.11 -10.55
N ASP A 96 -18.74 -3.80 -11.72
CA ASP A 96 -19.74 -3.52 -12.77
C ASP A 96 -21.17 -3.69 -12.28
N ARG A 97 -21.40 -4.59 -11.34
CA ARG A 97 -22.66 -4.83 -10.65
C ARG A 97 -22.95 -3.82 -9.52
N GLY A 98 -22.01 -2.90 -9.24
CA GLY A 98 -22.12 -1.95 -8.13
C GLY A 98 -21.75 -2.54 -6.76
N CYS A 99 -21.15 -3.73 -6.73
CA CYS A 99 -20.62 -4.34 -5.51
C CYS A 99 -19.35 -3.62 -5.07
N HIS A 100 -19.23 -3.30 -3.78
CA HIS A 100 -18.02 -2.71 -3.23
C HIS A 100 -16.89 -3.74 -3.18
N VAL A 101 -15.64 -3.27 -3.28
CA VAL A 101 -14.46 -4.12 -3.27
C VAL A 101 -13.44 -3.61 -2.26
N VAL A 102 -12.89 -4.54 -1.47
CA VAL A 102 -11.69 -4.34 -0.66
C VAL A 102 -10.62 -5.33 -1.13
N THR A 103 -9.43 -4.86 -1.46
CA THR A 103 -8.35 -5.71 -1.97
C THR A 103 -7.00 -5.39 -1.33
N ALA A 104 -6.15 -6.41 -1.18
CA ALA A 104 -4.74 -6.27 -0.80
C ALA A 104 -3.79 -6.47 -2.00
N ASN A 105 -4.30 -6.55 -3.22
CA ASN A 105 -3.58 -6.93 -4.43
C ASN A 105 -2.88 -5.73 -5.08
N LYS A 106 -1.71 -5.39 -4.56
CA LYS A 106 -0.93 -4.25 -5.05
C LYS A 106 -0.52 -4.38 -6.52
N ASP A 107 -0.21 -5.61 -6.98
CA ASP A 107 0.29 -5.85 -8.34
C ASP A 107 -0.81 -5.60 -9.39
N LEU A 108 -2.03 -6.04 -9.09
CA LEU A 108 -3.20 -5.72 -9.90
C LEU A 108 -3.46 -4.20 -9.93
N LEU A 109 -3.45 -3.57 -8.76
CA LEU A 109 -3.74 -2.15 -8.66
C LEU A 109 -2.65 -1.27 -9.28
N ALA A 110 -1.37 -1.68 -9.21
CA ALA A 110 -0.26 -0.97 -9.84
C ALA A 110 -0.34 -0.95 -11.38
N THR A 111 -1.07 -1.90 -11.98
CA THR A 111 -1.23 -2.03 -13.44
C THR A 111 -2.61 -1.60 -13.92
N GLN A 112 -3.66 -1.94 -13.19
CA GLN A 112 -5.06 -1.74 -13.58
C GLN A 112 -5.86 -0.86 -12.60
N GLY A 113 -5.23 -0.37 -11.53
CA GLY A 113 -5.88 0.44 -10.49
C GLY A 113 -6.69 1.62 -11.04
N PRO A 114 -6.14 2.46 -11.95
CA PRO A 114 -6.89 3.58 -12.52
C PRO A 114 -8.19 3.14 -13.20
N ARG A 115 -8.16 2.05 -13.97
CA ARG A 115 -9.34 1.51 -14.66
C ARG A 115 -10.39 0.97 -13.68
N LEU A 116 -9.97 0.20 -12.70
CA LEU A 116 -10.86 -0.35 -11.68
C LEU A 116 -11.48 0.74 -10.79
N ARG A 117 -10.73 1.79 -10.46
CA ARG A 117 -11.27 2.96 -9.72
C ARG A 117 -12.30 3.73 -10.55
N ALA A 118 -12.03 3.96 -11.84
CA ALA A 118 -12.99 4.60 -12.73
C ALA A 118 -14.29 3.79 -12.86
N LEU A 119 -14.17 2.47 -12.99
CA LEU A 119 -15.34 1.57 -13.00
C LEU A 119 -16.12 1.64 -11.69
N ALA A 120 -15.45 1.52 -10.54
CA ALA A 120 -16.08 1.65 -9.24
C ALA A 120 -16.86 2.97 -9.13
N GLY A 121 -16.24 4.10 -9.51
CA GLY A 121 -16.86 5.41 -9.52
C GLY A 121 -18.10 5.48 -10.40
N SER A 122 -18.04 4.97 -11.62
CA SER A 122 -19.16 4.97 -12.57
C SER A 122 -20.36 4.16 -12.09
N ARG A 123 -20.14 3.15 -11.24
CA ARG A 123 -21.16 2.28 -10.65
C ARG A 123 -21.59 2.68 -9.24
N GLY A 124 -21.02 3.76 -8.69
CA GLY A 124 -21.24 4.17 -7.32
C GLY A 124 -20.73 3.15 -6.30
N ALA A 125 -19.80 2.29 -6.66
CA ALA A 125 -19.11 1.36 -5.78
C ALA A 125 -17.86 1.99 -5.18
N GLU A 126 -17.34 1.43 -4.09
CA GLU A 126 -16.05 1.78 -3.53
C GLU A 126 -15.03 0.68 -3.84
N LEU A 127 -13.82 1.07 -4.22
CA LEU A 127 -12.65 0.22 -4.29
C LEU A 127 -11.65 0.70 -3.24
N ARG A 128 -11.50 -0.07 -2.15
CA ARG A 128 -10.59 0.22 -1.04
C ARG A 128 -9.40 -0.72 -1.04
N PHE A 129 -8.20 -0.21 -0.71
CA PHE A 129 -6.97 -0.98 -0.83
C PHE A 129 -5.84 -0.54 0.12
N GLU A 130 -6.18 -0.12 1.35
CA GLU A 130 -5.20 0.25 2.38
C GLU A 130 -4.09 -0.81 2.52
N ALA A 131 -4.49 -2.08 2.52
CA ALA A 131 -3.59 -3.22 2.68
C ALA A 131 -2.56 -3.37 1.54
N ALA A 132 -2.85 -2.83 0.36
CA ALA A 132 -1.94 -2.88 -0.79
C ALA A 132 -0.80 -1.85 -0.70
N VAL A 133 -0.92 -0.83 0.15
CA VAL A 133 0.03 0.30 0.24
C VAL A 133 0.86 0.24 1.51
N GLY A 134 0.23 0.40 2.67
CA GLY A 134 0.91 0.66 3.94
C GLY A 134 0.90 -0.48 4.96
N GLY A 135 0.33 -1.64 4.64
CA GLY A 135 0.11 -2.68 5.65
C GLY A 135 -0.78 -2.15 6.77
N ALA A 136 -0.27 -2.07 8.00
CA ALA A 136 -1.03 -1.53 9.14
C ALA A 136 -1.06 0.01 9.20
N ILE A 137 -0.25 0.69 8.40
CA ILE A 137 -0.16 2.16 8.38
C ILE A 137 -1.33 2.72 7.58
N PRO A 138 -2.21 3.56 8.14
CA PRO A 138 -3.43 4.04 7.47
C PRO A 138 -3.13 5.18 6.47
N ILE A 139 -2.34 4.90 5.42
CA ILE A 139 -1.87 5.91 4.47
C ILE A 139 -3.00 6.34 3.52
N ALA A 140 -3.71 5.37 2.92
CA ALA A 140 -4.77 5.65 1.96
C ALA A 140 -5.90 6.45 2.62
N ARG A 141 -6.32 6.06 3.83
CA ARG A 141 -7.35 6.80 4.58
C ARG A 141 -6.87 8.17 5.06
N THR A 142 -5.59 8.32 5.37
CA THR A 142 -5.03 9.64 5.70
C THR A 142 -5.14 10.58 4.51
N LEU A 143 -4.85 10.11 3.31
CA LEU A 143 -4.96 10.90 2.08
C LEU A 143 -6.43 11.14 1.68
N ASP A 144 -7.25 10.08 1.65
CA ASP A 144 -8.63 10.15 1.16
C ASP A 144 -9.59 10.86 2.13
N ASP A 145 -9.37 10.75 3.44
CA ASP A 145 -10.29 11.24 4.47
C ASP A 145 -9.71 12.43 5.25
N ALA A 146 -8.54 12.26 5.90
CA ALA A 146 -8.00 13.27 6.81
C ALA A 146 -7.40 14.49 6.08
N LEU A 147 -6.82 14.28 4.92
CA LEU A 147 -6.17 15.32 4.10
C LEU A 147 -6.97 15.63 2.82
N ALA A 148 -8.22 15.16 2.71
CA ALA A 148 -9.05 15.34 1.51
C ALA A 148 -9.28 16.82 1.11
N GLY A 149 -9.16 17.75 2.05
CA GLY A 149 -9.30 19.19 1.83
C GLY A 149 -7.98 19.92 1.66
N ASP A 150 -6.84 19.23 1.71
CA ASP A 150 -5.51 19.83 1.67
C ASP A 150 -4.76 19.44 0.38
N GLU A 151 -3.83 20.28 -0.04
CA GLU A 151 -2.97 19.99 -1.18
C GLU A 151 -1.74 19.20 -0.74
N ILE A 152 -1.60 17.99 -1.24
CA ILE A 152 -0.42 17.15 -1.00
C ILE A 152 0.73 17.65 -1.87
N LEU A 153 1.83 18.03 -1.24
CA LEU A 153 3.03 18.54 -1.93
C LEU A 153 4.01 17.42 -2.24
N SER A 154 4.19 16.48 -1.30
CA SER A 154 5.11 15.35 -1.48
C SER A 154 4.76 14.19 -0.57
N ILE A 155 5.18 13.00 -0.98
CA ILE A 155 5.19 11.79 -0.15
C ILE A 155 6.56 11.13 -0.30
N ALA A 156 7.15 10.73 0.83
CA ALA A 156 8.37 9.95 0.85
C ALA A 156 8.31 8.90 1.94
N GLY A 157 9.03 7.79 1.78
CA GLY A 157 9.03 6.78 2.84
C GLY A 157 9.97 5.61 2.60
N VAL A 158 10.28 4.93 3.69
CA VAL A 158 10.88 3.60 3.69
C VAL A 158 9.71 2.61 3.67
N LEU A 159 9.39 2.11 2.47
CA LEU A 159 8.15 1.36 2.20
C LEU A 159 8.36 -0.14 2.02
N ASN A 160 9.59 -0.63 2.18
CA ASN A 160 9.91 -2.04 1.98
C ASN A 160 10.65 -2.61 3.19
N GLY A 161 9.96 -3.43 3.99
CA GLY A 161 10.50 -4.03 5.19
C GLY A 161 11.61 -5.05 4.94
N SER A 162 11.59 -5.77 3.80
CA SER A 162 12.64 -6.72 3.41
C SER A 162 13.98 -6.00 3.25
N CYS A 163 14.00 -4.92 2.46
CA CYS A 163 15.21 -4.10 2.26
C CYS A 163 15.69 -3.45 3.56
N THR A 164 14.75 -2.95 4.38
CA THR A 164 15.10 -2.38 5.70
C THR A 164 15.76 -3.43 6.59
N SER A 165 15.24 -4.65 6.63
CA SER A 165 15.80 -5.76 7.38
C SER A 165 17.20 -6.14 6.90
N ILE A 166 17.40 -6.25 5.57
CA ILE A 166 18.67 -6.55 4.94
C ILE A 166 19.72 -5.48 5.31
N LEU A 167 19.39 -4.19 5.07
CA LEU A 167 20.31 -3.09 5.36
C LEU A 167 20.63 -2.99 6.86
N SER A 168 19.65 -3.23 7.74
CA SER A 168 19.89 -3.26 9.19
C SER A 168 20.81 -4.40 9.62
N ALA A 169 20.71 -5.58 9.01
CA ALA A 169 21.64 -6.68 9.28
C ALA A 169 23.06 -6.36 8.80
N MET A 170 23.19 -5.70 7.64
CA MET A 170 24.48 -5.21 7.15
C MET A 170 25.10 -4.14 8.06
N GLU A 171 24.28 -3.30 8.71
CA GLU A 171 24.74 -2.37 9.75
C GLU A 171 25.35 -3.10 10.96
N GLY A 172 24.89 -4.31 11.22
CA GLY A 172 25.46 -5.23 12.22
C GLY A 172 26.72 -5.96 11.78
N GLY A 173 27.20 -5.74 10.54
CA GLY A 173 28.42 -6.34 10.00
C GLY A 173 28.20 -7.51 9.04
N ALA A 174 26.95 -7.95 8.81
CA ALA A 174 26.66 -9.00 7.85
C ALA A 174 26.96 -8.55 6.40
N THR A 175 27.40 -9.49 5.58
CA THR A 175 27.44 -9.29 4.13
C THR A 175 26.03 -9.21 3.56
N PHE A 176 25.86 -8.74 2.33
CA PHE A 176 24.55 -8.69 1.67
C PHE A 176 23.88 -10.07 1.59
N ASP A 177 24.65 -11.11 1.25
CA ASP A 177 24.14 -12.47 1.14
C ASP A 177 23.69 -13.05 2.49
N GLU A 178 24.50 -12.83 3.56
CA GLU A 178 24.16 -13.26 4.92
C GLU A 178 22.91 -12.53 5.44
N ALA A 179 22.82 -11.22 5.18
CA ALA A 179 21.68 -10.39 5.55
C ALA A 179 20.41 -10.82 4.83
N THR A 180 20.52 -11.13 3.53
CA THR A 180 19.39 -11.65 2.73
C THR A 180 18.96 -13.03 3.22
N ALA A 181 19.89 -13.92 3.53
CA ALA A 181 19.58 -15.24 4.10
C ALA A 181 18.91 -15.11 5.48
N LEU A 182 19.34 -14.14 6.30
CA LEU A 182 18.71 -13.85 7.59
C LEU A 182 17.27 -13.34 7.40
N ALA A 183 17.05 -12.38 6.48
CA ALA A 183 15.71 -11.86 6.19
C ALA A 183 14.74 -12.96 5.75
N ARG A 184 15.20 -13.92 4.91
CA ARG A 184 14.42 -15.10 4.53
C ARG A 184 14.06 -15.98 5.73
N ARG A 185 15.02 -16.29 6.60
CA ARG A 185 14.76 -17.11 7.81
C ARG A 185 13.75 -16.46 8.76
N LEU A 186 13.77 -15.14 8.85
CA LEU A 186 12.84 -14.36 9.67
C LEU A 186 11.46 -14.16 9.00
N GLY A 187 11.30 -14.60 7.74
CA GLY A 187 10.06 -14.45 6.98
C GLY A 187 9.82 -13.02 6.46
N TYR A 188 10.85 -12.18 6.41
CA TYR A 188 10.78 -10.83 5.85
C TYR A 188 11.08 -10.77 4.36
N ALA A 189 11.72 -11.79 3.80
CA ALA A 189 11.97 -11.92 2.36
C ALA A 189 11.55 -13.28 1.86
N GLU A 190 11.07 -13.33 0.62
CA GLU A 190 10.70 -14.56 -0.09
C GLU A 190 11.95 -15.31 -0.58
N ALA A 191 11.76 -16.52 -1.16
CA ALA A 191 12.84 -17.30 -1.74
C ALA A 191 13.57 -16.54 -2.85
N ASP A 192 12.82 -15.82 -3.69
CA ASP A 192 13.34 -14.83 -4.64
C ASP A 192 13.00 -13.42 -4.14
N PRO A 193 13.96 -12.67 -3.60
CA PRO A 193 13.73 -11.34 -3.07
C PRO A 193 13.85 -10.22 -4.12
N SER A 194 14.01 -10.53 -5.41
CA SER A 194 14.28 -9.55 -6.47
C SER A 194 13.23 -8.45 -6.53
N ASN A 195 11.96 -8.79 -6.32
CA ASN A 195 10.87 -7.80 -6.27
C ASN A 195 11.09 -6.71 -5.20
N ASP A 196 11.69 -7.08 -4.08
CA ASP A 196 12.05 -6.15 -3.00
C ASP A 196 13.38 -5.47 -3.29
N VAL A 197 14.43 -6.26 -3.50
CA VAL A 197 15.83 -5.82 -3.63
C VAL A 197 16.04 -4.88 -4.80
N ASP A 198 15.33 -5.09 -5.93
CA ASP A 198 15.40 -4.24 -7.12
C ASP A 198 14.46 -3.03 -7.07
N GLY A 199 13.69 -2.88 -5.98
CA GLY A 199 12.83 -1.72 -5.72
C GLY A 199 11.49 -1.75 -6.44
N HIS A 200 11.02 -2.89 -6.93
CA HIS A 200 9.72 -3.02 -7.60
C HIS A 200 8.57 -2.82 -6.61
N ASP A 201 8.60 -3.47 -5.45
CA ASP A 201 7.56 -3.34 -4.42
C ASP A 201 7.34 -1.89 -3.98
N PRO A 202 8.36 -1.11 -3.58
CA PRO A 202 8.15 0.29 -3.24
C PRO A 202 7.72 1.16 -4.44
N ALA A 203 8.10 0.83 -5.69
CA ALA A 203 7.62 1.54 -6.87
C ALA A 203 6.13 1.26 -7.13
N HIS A 204 5.64 0.03 -6.91
CA HIS A 204 4.22 -0.28 -6.97
C HIS A 204 3.43 0.53 -5.94
N LYS A 205 3.91 0.58 -4.69
CA LYS A 205 3.28 1.38 -3.63
C LYS A 205 3.26 2.87 -3.97
N LEU A 206 4.36 3.39 -4.53
CA LEU A 206 4.47 4.79 -4.93
C LEU A 206 3.48 5.15 -6.05
N ALA A 207 3.28 4.26 -7.03
CA ALA A 207 2.28 4.44 -8.07
C ALA A 207 0.85 4.52 -7.51
N LEU A 208 0.52 3.67 -6.52
CA LEU A 208 -0.78 3.73 -5.83
C LEU A 208 -0.94 5.01 -5.03
N LEU A 209 0.12 5.44 -4.36
CA LEU A 209 0.11 6.70 -3.60
C LEU A 209 -0.06 7.92 -4.52
N ALA A 210 0.51 7.90 -5.74
CA ALA A 210 0.31 8.97 -6.72
C ALA A 210 -1.15 9.09 -7.17
N GLN A 211 -1.84 7.96 -7.30
CA GLN A 211 -3.28 7.94 -7.60
C GLN A 211 -4.12 8.55 -6.48
N LEU A 212 -3.74 8.30 -5.21
CA LEU A 212 -4.45 8.80 -4.05
C LEU A 212 -4.16 10.28 -3.79
N ALA A 213 -2.88 10.66 -3.82
CA ALA A 213 -2.44 11.99 -3.42
C ALA A 213 -2.63 13.05 -4.49
N PHE A 214 -2.46 12.69 -5.77
CA PHE A 214 -2.43 13.65 -6.87
C PHE A 214 -3.52 13.40 -7.94
N GLY A 215 -4.32 12.35 -7.79
CA GLY A 215 -5.30 11.97 -8.82
C GLY A 215 -4.67 11.52 -10.16
N LEU A 216 -3.38 11.16 -10.17
CA LEU A 216 -2.64 10.82 -11.38
C LEU A 216 -2.64 9.32 -11.67
N ALA A 217 -2.96 8.93 -12.88
CA ALA A 217 -2.87 7.55 -13.36
C ALA A 217 -1.41 7.15 -13.64
N VAL A 218 -0.64 6.86 -12.58
CA VAL A 218 0.76 6.42 -12.67
C VAL A 218 0.83 4.90 -12.71
N VAL A 219 1.64 4.36 -13.62
CA VAL A 219 2.00 2.94 -13.67
C VAL A 219 3.44 2.76 -13.19
N SER A 220 3.67 1.78 -12.33
CA SER A 220 4.97 1.59 -11.66
C SER A 220 6.19 1.44 -12.58
N PRO A 221 6.10 0.84 -13.81
CA PRO A 221 7.23 0.76 -14.72
C PRO A 221 7.80 2.11 -15.18
N ARG A 222 7.02 3.20 -15.08
CA ARG A 222 7.47 4.56 -15.40
C ARG A 222 8.24 5.22 -14.27
N ILE A 223 8.18 4.68 -13.06
CA ILE A 223 8.93 5.20 -11.91
C ILE A 223 10.36 4.67 -11.99
N ARG A 224 11.32 5.59 -12.04
CA ARG A 224 12.74 5.22 -11.98
C ARG A 224 13.05 4.55 -10.65
N ARG A 225 13.82 3.45 -10.70
CA ARG A 225 14.21 2.73 -9.51
C ARG A 225 15.67 2.28 -9.57
N THR A 226 16.30 2.31 -8.41
CA THR A 226 17.60 1.73 -8.14
C THR A 226 17.45 0.86 -6.90
N GLY A 227 17.78 -0.43 -7.02
CA GLY A 227 17.70 -1.38 -5.91
C GLY A 227 18.89 -1.27 -4.96
N ILE A 228 18.89 -2.15 -3.94
CA ILE A 228 19.98 -2.20 -2.94
C ILE A 228 21.05 -3.23 -3.28
N GLY A 229 20.93 -3.98 -4.37
CA GLY A 229 21.87 -5.07 -4.71
C GLY A 229 23.31 -4.65 -4.93
N ALA A 230 23.55 -3.38 -5.29
CA ALA A 230 24.90 -2.82 -5.44
C ALA A 230 25.49 -2.25 -4.14
N ILE A 231 24.74 -2.21 -3.04
CA ILE A 231 25.19 -1.69 -1.76
C ILE A 231 26.10 -2.72 -1.09
N THR A 232 27.33 -2.29 -0.79
CA THR A 232 28.31 -3.16 -0.13
C THR A 232 28.30 -2.94 1.39
N GLN A 233 28.80 -3.94 2.12
CA GLN A 233 29.02 -3.82 3.56
C GLN A 233 29.94 -2.62 3.91
N ARG A 234 30.90 -2.31 3.02
CA ARG A 234 31.80 -1.16 3.17
C ARG A 234 31.05 0.18 3.08
N ASP A 235 30.06 0.29 2.21
CA ASP A 235 29.24 1.51 2.09
C ASP A 235 28.41 1.74 3.35
N VAL A 236 27.79 0.68 3.88
CA VAL A 236 27.01 0.72 5.10
C VAL A 236 27.89 1.08 6.31
N ALA A 237 29.09 0.48 6.43
CA ALA A 237 30.03 0.78 7.50
C ALA A 237 30.50 2.25 7.44
N ARG A 238 30.81 2.75 6.23
CA ARG A 238 31.20 4.16 6.04
C ARG A 238 30.07 5.13 6.39
N ALA A 239 28.83 4.83 5.95
CA ALA A 239 27.67 5.63 6.29
C ALA A 239 27.53 5.76 7.83
N ARG A 240 27.66 4.65 8.56
CA ARG A 240 27.60 4.66 10.03
C ARG A 240 28.70 5.52 10.68
N MET A 241 29.92 5.47 10.16
CA MET A 241 31.01 6.31 10.66
C MET A 241 30.74 7.82 10.52
N LEU A 242 29.87 8.18 9.56
CA LEU A 242 29.45 9.56 9.31
C LEU A 242 28.13 9.93 10.05
N GLY A 243 27.61 9.07 10.93
CA GLY A 243 26.32 9.27 11.58
C GLY A 243 25.12 9.12 10.62
N LEU A 244 25.34 8.41 9.51
CA LEU A 244 24.33 8.20 8.47
C LEU A 244 23.92 6.72 8.39
N ARG A 245 22.75 6.48 7.81
CA ARG A 245 22.21 5.16 7.48
C ARG A 245 21.87 5.08 6.01
N VAL A 246 22.07 3.91 5.41
CA VAL A 246 21.56 3.63 4.07
C VAL A 246 20.12 3.16 4.18
N ARG A 247 19.19 3.80 3.45
CA ARG A 247 17.78 3.38 3.37
C ARG A 247 17.30 3.39 1.93
N LEU A 248 16.48 2.39 1.56
CA LEU A 248 15.75 2.41 0.30
C LEU A 248 14.54 3.31 0.48
N VAL A 249 14.58 4.49 -0.12
CA VAL A 249 13.50 5.48 -0.02
C VAL A 249 12.75 5.53 -1.34
N ALA A 250 11.42 5.50 -1.25
CA ALA A 250 10.50 5.82 -2.33
C ALA A 250 9.99 7.24 -2.09
N ALA A 251 10.13 8.12 -3.07
CA ALA A 251 9.74 9.52 -2.92
C ALA A 251 9.07 10.06 -4.17
N MET A 252 8.10 10.95 -3.99
CA MET A 252 7.43 11.67 -5.07
C MET A 252 6.97 13.05 -4.63
N ALA A 253 6.90 13.96 -5.57
CA ALA A 253 6.32 15.29 -5.38
C ALA A 253 5.72 15.80 -6.69
N LEU A 254 4.64 16.57 -6.57
CA LEU A 254 4.09 17.31 -7.71
C LEU A 254 4.89 18.61 -7.87
N ARG A 255 5.33 18.89 -9.11
CA ARG A 255 6.09 20.07 -9.49
C ARG A 255 5.41 20.76 -10.67
N GLU A 256 5.82 21.98 -10.98
CA GLU A 256 5.26 22.75 -12.11
C GLU A 256 5.29 21.99 -13.44
N ARG A 257 6.33 21.18 -13.68
CA ARG A 257 6.51 20.39 -14.92
C ARG A 257 5.88 19.00 -14.88
N GLY A 258 5.32 18.59 -13.74
CA GLY A 258 4.70 17.28 -13.58
C GLY A 258 5.13 16.56 -12.32
N LEU A 259 4.95 15.24 -12.30
CA LEU A 259 5.32 14.41 -11.19
C LEU A 259 6.82 14.05 -11.23
N VAL A 260 7.53 14.32 -10.15
CA VAL A 260 8.85 13.73 -9.89
C VAL A 260 8.67 12.54 -8.98
N ALA A 261 9.22 11.37 -9.34
CA ALA A 261 9.09 10.15 -8.56
C ALA A 261 10.28 9.21 -8.78
N GLU A 262 10.82 8.68 -7.69
CA GLU A 262 11.95 7.74 -7.75
C GLU A 262 11.99 6.82 -6.54
N VAL A 263 12.57 5.63 -6.73
CA VAL A 263 12.95 4.71 -5.66
C VAL A 263 14.45 4.50 -5.74
N ALA A 264 15.18 4.83 -4.67
CA ALA A 264 16.63 4.61 -4.64
C ALA A 264 17.17 4.47 -3.19
N PRO A 265 18.32 3.80 -3.02
CA PRO A 265 19.05 3.86 -1.78
C PRO A 265 19.64 5.26 -1.59
N VAL A 266 19.44 5.83 -0.41
CA VAL A 266 19.96 7.14 -0.02
C VAL A 266 20.61 7.08 1.35
N LEU A 267 21.47 8.04 1.65
CA LEU A 267 22.04 8.27 2.96
C LEU A 267 21.13 9.18 3.76
N VAL A 268 20.76 8.78 4.95
CA VAL A 268 19.84 9.48 5.83
C VAL A 268 20.50 9.67 7.19
N ALA A 269 20.36 10.83 7.82
CA ALA A 269 20.82 11.05 9.19
C ALA A 269 20.23 9.98 10.14
N GLU A 270 21.02 9.49 11.09
CA GLU A 270 20.59 8.43 12.01
C GLU A 270 19.38 8.87 12.85
N GLU A 271 19.30 10.15 13.21
CA GLU A 271 18.20 10.72 13.99
C GLU A 271 16.94 10.97 13.17
N HIS A 272 17.04 11.01 11.85
CA HIS A 272 15.88 11.20 10.98
C HIS A 272 14.89 10.03 11.09
N GLU A 273 13.61 10.27 10.85
CA GLU A 273 12.56 9.22 10.93
C GLU A 273 12.87 8.01 10.04
N PHE A 274 13.44 8.25 8.85
CA PHE A 274 13.87 7.18 7.94
C PHE A 274 15.10 6.45 8.48
N GLY A 275 16.07 7.17 9.08
CA GLY A 275 17.27 6.59 9.66
C GLY A 275 16.96 5.66 10.84
N ARG A 276 16.00 6.04 11.67
CA ARG A 276 15.55 5.26 12.83
C ARG A 276 14.74 4.00 12.46
N THR A 277 14.34 3.85 11.21
CA THR A 277 13.56 2.68 10.78
C THR A 277 14.44 1.43 10.80
N ALA A 278 13.95 0.35 11.41
CA ALA A 278 14.70 -0.89 11.59
C ALA A 278 13.80 -2.13 11.41
N GLY A 279 14.41 -3.29 11.17
CA GLY A 279 13.68 -4.54 10.98
C GLY A 279 12.73 -4.48 9.78
N ALA A 280 11.49 -4.90 9.95
CA ALA A 280 10.46 -4.89 8.89
C ALA A 280 9.50 -3.69 8.98
N GLU A 281 9.89 -2.65 9.72
CA GLU A 281 9.09 -1.45 9.91
C GLU A 281 9.09 -0.59 8.65
N ASN A 282 7.95 0.05 8.39
CA ASN A 282 7.80 1.08 7.36
C ASN A 282 7.54 2.44 8.02
N VAL A 283 7.94 3.50 7.32
CA VAL A 283 7.65 4.88 7.70
C VAL A 283 7.32 5.68 6.45
N VAL A 284 6.32 6.53 6.54
CA VAL A 284 5.87 7.43 5.47
C VAL A 284 5.80 8.84 6.00
N GLN A 285 6.39 9.75 5.27
CA GLN A 285 6.26 11.20 5.44
C GLN A 285 5.33 11.74 4.35
N ILE A 286 4.33 12.48 4.76
CA ILE A 286 3.43 13.22 3.88
C ILE A 286 3.64 14.69 4.18
N VAL A 287 3.85 15.51 3.17
CA VAL A 287 3.89 16.97 3.30
C VAL A 287 2.69 17.54 2.58
N ALA A 288 1.83 18.20 3.32
CA ALA A 288 0.66 18.88 2.82
C ALA A 288 0.82 20.40 3.02
N ARG A 289 0.10 21.19 2.24
CA ARG A 289 0.26 22.66 2.24
C ARG A 289 -0.09 23.28 3.58
N ASP A 290 -1.23 22.93 4.14
CA ASP A 290 -1.78 23.53 5.36
C ASP A 290 -1.46 22.69 6.60
N ALA A 291 -1.62 21.37 6.54
CA ALA A 291 -1.31 20.47 7.66
C ALA A 291 0.21 20.30 7.89
N GLY A 292 1.03 20.71 6.93
CA GLY A 292 2.48 20.58 7.04
C GLY A 292 2.97 19.13 6.95
N ARG A 293 3.98 18.81 7.72
CA ARG A 293 4.65 17.49 7.71
C ARG A 293 3.96 16.52 8.67
N LEU A 294 3.48 15.41 8.14
CA LEU A 294 2.97 14.27 8.90
C LEU A 294 3.89 13.07 8.71
N VAL A 295 4.10 12.30 9.78
CA VAL A 295 4.87 11.05 9.74
C VAL A 295 4.01 9.92 10.30
N LEU A 296 3.85 8.87 9.49
CA LEU A 296 3.14 7.66 9.86
C LEU A 296 4.15 6.50 9.93
N ARG A 297 4.12 5.73 11.01
CA ARG A 297 5.05 4.62 11.23
C ARG A 297 4.30 3.37 11.69
N GLY A 298 4.73 2.20 11.24
CA GLY A 298 4.14 0.94 11.66
C GLY A 298 4.64 -0.26 10.85
N SER A 299 3.98 -1.39 11.03
CA SER A 299 4.28 -2.61 10.28
C SER A 299 3.76 -2.50 8.85
N GLY A 300 4.66 -2.56 7.87
CA GLY A 300 4.35 -2.44 6.45
C GLY A 300 3.84 -3.72 5.80
N ALA A 301 3.97 -4.89 6.46
CA ALA A 301 3.60 -6.19 5.92
C ALA A 301 3.29 -7.22 7.03
N GLY A 302 2.82 -8.40 6.62
CA GLY A 302 2.49 -9.50 7.51
C GLY A 302 0.98 -9.69 7.72
N ALA A 303 0.58 -10.91 8.05
CA ALA A 303 -0.84 -11.29 8.10
C ALA A 303 -1.69 -10.43 9.05
N ILE A 304 -1.15 -10.06 10.22
CA ILE A 304 -1.84 -9.23 11.20
C ILE A 304 -2.00 -7.79 10.71
N ALA A 305 -0.94 -7.22 10.13
CA ALA A 305 -0.94 -5.88 9.55
C ALA A 305 -1.94 -5.77 8.40
N THR A 306 -1.87 -6.70 7.44
CA THR A 306 -2.79 -6.78 6.30
C THR A 306 -4.24 -6.98 6.75
N ARG A 307 -4.48 -7.88 7.72
CA ARG A 307 -5.83 -8.05 8.31
C ARG A 307 -6.36 -6.76 8.89
N SER A 308 -5.54 -6.02 9.65
CA SER A 308 -5.95 -4.74 10.25
C SER A 308 -6.39 -3.73 9.21
N ALA A 309 -5.64 -3.60 8.11
CA ALA A 309 -5.96 -2.71 7.00
C ALA A 309 -7.24 -3.13 6.28
N VAL A 310 -7.36 -4.40 5.91
CA VAL A 310 -8.56 -4.96 5.26
C VAL A 310 -9.80 -4.73 6.11
N MET A 311 -9.73 -5.03 7.41
CA MET A 311 -10.86 -4.80 8.32
C MET A 311 -11.21 -3.31 8.45
N GLY A 312 -10.20 -2.44 8.43
CA GLY A 312 -10.42 -1.00 8.38
C GLY A 312 -11.16 -0.55 7.13
N ASP A 313 -10.81 -1.09 5.97
CA ASP A 313 -11.49 -0.82 4.70
C ASP A 313 -12.92 -1.36 4.67
N VAL A 314 -13.14 -2.57 5.19
CA VAL A 314 -14.50 -3.12 5.37
C VAL A 314 -15.36 -2.19 6.22
N VAL A 315 -14.85 -1.70 7.35
CA VAL A 315 -15.56 -0.74 8.22
C VAL A 315 -15.85 0.56 7.48
N SER A 316 -14.91 1.07 6.67
CA SER A 316 -15.11 2.30 5.89
C SER A 316 -16.24 2.13 4.87
N VAL A 317 -16.26 1.03 4.11
CA VAL A 317 -17.36 0.72 3.17
C VAL A 317 -18.70 0.64 3.90
N LEU A 318 -18.78 -0.08 5.02
CA LEU A 318 -20.03 -0.21 5.77
C LEU A 318 -20.53 1.14 6.32
N ARG A 319 -19.64 2.03 6.75
CA ARG A 319 -20.02 3.40 7.14
C ARG A 319 -20.57 4.21 5.97
N GLY A 320 -19.91 4.12 4.80
CA GLY A 320 -20.36 4.77 3.58
C GLY A 320 -21.77 4.34 3.19
N LEU A 321 -22.10 3.06 3.32
CA LEU A 321 -23.44 2.53 3.01
C LEU A 321 -24.55 3.05 3.94
N ARG A 322 -24.24 3.38 5.18
CA ARG A 322 -25.18 4.04 6.08
C ARG A 322 -25.53 5.45 5.58
N HIS A 323 -24.52 6.24 5.17
CA HIS A 323 -24.71 7.62 4.73
C HIS A 323 -25.35 7.73 3.33
N ARG A 324 -25.19 6.73 2.46
CA ARG A 324 -25.81 6.71 1.12
C ARG A 324 -27.33 6.60 1.13
N ARG A 325 -27.94 6.27 2.25
CA ARG A 325 -29.40 6.37 2.44
C ARG A 325 -29.87 7.83 2.66
N ASP A 326 -28.94 8.74 3.01
CA ASP A 326 -29.23 10.17 3.04
C ASP A 326 -28.93 10.75 1.65
N PRO A 327 -29.91 11.43 0.99
CA PRO A 327 -29.81 11.88 -0.41
C PRO A 327 -28.65 12.85 -0.70
N ILE A 328 -27.94 13.32 0.31
CA ILE A 328 -26.91 14.39 0.23
C ILE A 328 -25.48 13.83 0.03
N ALA A 329 -25.24 12.55 0.33
CA ALA A 329 -23.89 11.99 0.27
C ALA A 329 -23.59 11.30 -1.06
N ARG A 330 -23.43 12.04 -2.14
CA ARG A 330 -22.77 11.56 -3.34
C ARG A 330 -21.27 11.72 -3.15
N THR A 331 -20.55 10.61 -2.99
CA THR A 331 -19.10 10.61 -3.10
C THR A 331 -18.71 11.03 -4.52
N HIS A 332 -18.09 12.19 -4.66
CA HIS A 332 -17.49 12.59 -5.92
C HIS A 332 -16.26 11.72 -6.15
N HIS A 333 -16.34 10.82 -7.11
CA HIS A 333 -15.15 10.13 -7.60
C HIS A 333 -14.38 11.07 -8.51
N ILE A 334 -13.19 11.45 -8.06
CA ILE A 334 -12.27 12.25 -8.89
C ILE A 334 -11.79 11.34 -10.02
N ALA A 335 -12.02 11.74 -11.25
CA ALA A 335 -11.43 11.07 -12.41
C ALA A 335 -9.91 11.23 -12.33
N LEU A 336 -9.17 10.12 -12.50
CA LEU A 336 -7.72 10.17 -12.53
C LEU A 336 -7.23 10.75 -13.86
N GLU A 337 -6.35 11.74 -13.77
CA GLU A 337 -5.69 12.29 -14.94
C GLU A 337 -4.48 11.43 -15.35
N PRO A 338 -4.18 11.29 -16.67
CA PRO A 338 -2.98 10.62 -17.10
C PRO A 338 -1.74 11.40 -16.65
N ALA A 339 -0.75 10.70 -16.09
CA ALA A 339 0.51 11.32 -15.72
C ALA A 339 1.25 11.82 -16.97
N ILE A 340 1.56 13.10 -17.01
CA ILE A 340 2.15 13.78 -18.19
C ILE A 340 3.61 13.34 -18.34
N GLU A 341 4.45 13.58 -17.33
CA GLU A 341 5.87 13.23 -17.33
C GLU A 341 6.30 12.86 -15.91
N ILE A 342 7.22 11.91 -15.78
CA ILE A 342 7.76 11.49 -14.47
C ILE A 342 9.28 11.69 -14.51
N GLU A 343 9.75 12.66 -13.73
CA GLU A 343 11.17 12.95 -13.58
C GLU A 343 11.77 12.23 -12.35
N PRO A 344 13.09 11.97 -12.35
CA PRO A 344 13.78 11.41 -11.18
C PRO A 344 13.77 12.37 -9.99
N PHE A 345 13.35 11.88 -8.83
CA PHE A 345 13.23 12.67 -7.61
C PHE A 345 14.60 13.04 -7.01
N PHE A 346 15.53 12.07 -6.94
CA PHE A 346 16.80 12.25 -6.27
C PHE A 346 17.88 12.95 -7.10
N GLY A 347 17.55 13.39 -8.31
CA GLY A 347 18.50 14.06 -9.21
C GLY A 347 19.16 15.30 -8.62
N SER A 348 18.45 16.05 -7.79
CA SER A 348 18.90 17.29 -7.15
C SER A 348 19.60 17.11 -5.81
N LEU A 349 19.60 15.91 -5.21
CA LEU A 349 20.22 15.69 -3.91
C LEU A 349 21.76 15.70 -3.98
N ALA A 350 22.40 16.22 -2.92
CA ALA A 350 23.83 16.22 -2.76
C ALA A 350 24.41 14.80 -2.69
N ARG A 351 25.68 14.66 -3.13
CA ARG A 351 26.46 13.43 -2.98
C ARG A 351 27.41 13.57 -1.81
N VAL A 352 27.68 12.47 -1.13
CA VAL A 352 28.68 12.39 -0.06
C VAL A 352 29.99 11.88 -0.69
N ALA A 353 31.06 12.60 -0.49
CA ALA A 353 32.37 12.31 -1.14
C ALA A 353 32.88 10.89 -0.83
N GLU A 354 32.64 10.43 0.39
CA GLU A 354 33.09 9.11 0.87
C GLU A 354 32.23 7.95 0.28
N ILE A 355 31.04 8.25 -0.20
CA ILE A 355 30.12 7.29 -0.81
C ILE A 355 29.47 7.94 -2.05
N PRO A 356 30.22 8.19 -3.12
CA PRO A 356 29.80 9.07 -4.22
C PRO A 356 28.65 8.53 -5.09
N HIS A 357 28.33 7.24 -5.00
CA HIS A 357 27.21 6.62 -5.69
C HIS A 357 25.88 6.75 -4.93
N LEU A 358 25.90 7.19 -3.66
CA LEU A 358 24.71 7.50 -2.88
C LEU A 358 24.51 9.00 -2.71
N ARG A 359 23.26 9.40 -2.52
CA ARG A 359 22.86 10.78 -2.28
C ARG A 359 22.40 10.98 -0.84
N LEU A 360 22.67 12.16 -0.29
CA LEU A 360 22.22 12.53 1.05
C LEU A 360 20.76 12.96 0.97
N TRP A 361 19.91 12.36 1.82
CA TRP A 361 18.53 12.78 1.98
C TRP A 361 18.43 14.15 2.62
N ASP A 362 17.59 15.02 2.05
CA ASP A 362 17.29 16.35 2.58
C ASP A 362 15.77 16.59 2.55
N ASP A 363 15.19 16.85 3.70
CA ASP A 363 13.76 17.17 3.83
C ASP A 363 13.36 18.45 3.08
N ALA A 364 14.30 19.36 2.83
CA ALA A 364 14.03 20.57 2.06
C ALA A 364 13.55 20.27 0.63
N VAL A 365 13.97 19.15 0.05
CA VAL A 365 13.53 18.72 -1.30
C VAL A 365 12.05 18.31 -1.30
N THR A 366 11.52 17.83 -0.17
CA THR A 366 10.12 17.44 -0.05
C THR A 366 9.21 18.61 0.29
N SER A 367 9.71 19.62 0.99
CA SER A 367 8.95 20.77 1.52
C SER A 367 9.02 22.03 0.65
N ALA A 368 9.95 22.10 -0.32
CA ALA A 368 10.07 23.28 -1.16
C ALA A 368 8.85 23.44 -2.10
N PRO A 369 8.18 24.62 -2.15
CA PRO A 369 7.19 24.90 -3.16
C PRO A 369 7.80 24.80 -4.56
N ALA A 370 6.97 24.48 -5.55
CA ALA A 370 7.39 24.24 -6.94
C ALA A 370 8.32 25.34 -7.52
N ALA A 371 8.17 26.58 -7.09
CA ALA A 371 8.96 27.73 -7.55
C ALA A 371 10.38 27.83 -6.96
N ALA A 372 10.68 27.16 -5.83
CA ALA A 372 11.97 27.32 -5.13
C ALA A 372 13.09 26.42 -5.63
N LEU A 373 12.80 25.35 -6.40
CA LEU A 373 13.77 24.36 -6.86
C LEU A 373 14.35 24.63 -8.25
N VAL A 374 13.93 25.72 -8.92
CA VAL A 374 14.48 26.11 -10.24
C VAL A 374 15.86 26.78 -10.11
N ASN A 375 16.28 27.20 -8.92
CA ASN A 375 17.51 27.95 -8.66
C ASN A 375 18.48 27.29 -7.67
N ALA A 376 18.35 26.00 -7.38
CA ALA A 376 19.28 25.26 -6.51
C ALA A 376 20.15 24.26 -7.29
#